data_05a2db8963cd9fbaec61fb701b9e5854
#
_entry.id   05a2db8963cd9fbaec61fb701b9e5854
#
_cell.length_a   1.000
_cell.length_b   1.000
_cell.length_c   1.000
_cell.angle_alpha   90.00
_cell.angle_beta   90.00
_cell.angle_gamma   90.00
#
_symmetry.space_group_name_H-M   'P 1'
#
loop_
_entity.id
_entity.type
_entity.pdbx_description
1 polymer ?
#
loop_
_entity_poly.entity_id
_entity_poly.type
_entity_poly.pdbx_seq_one_letter_code
_entity_poly.pdbx_strand_id
1 'polypeptide(L)'
;QFSTVTGITEINNNLSSLGSKLEPNRVATAAQFLGHSVLVPGQIASPDDKGEIHGVVDLPASSNDVGLTFTNSSGEIVHTMNLGNQEKGLVGFSWTDIPDEIKRDKTKFKIQAYAGNGEASDGLSTAVYNKVIAASAPKNSEDVILELKDYGEISASEAIKFKSNN
;
A
#
# COMPACT_ATOMS: atom_id res chain seq x y z
N GLN A 1 -12.53 8.48 8.83
CA GLN A 1 -12.30 7.19 8.19
C GLN A 1 -13.17 6.95 6.99
N PHE A 2 -14.39 7.44 7.04
CA PHE A 2 -15.20 7.43 5.83
C PHE A 2 -14.55 8.21 4.71
N SER A 3 -13.87 9.31 5.05
CA SER A 3 -13.14 10.10 4.07
C SER A 3 -12.00 9.31 3.42
N THR A 4 -11.42 8.33 4.10
CA THR A 4 -10.36 7.49 3.53
C THR A 4 -10.90 6.64 2.39
N VAL A 5 -12.04 5.99 2.57
CA VAL A 5 -12.67 5.15 1.53
C VAL A 5 -13.07 6.01 0.33
N THR A 6 -13.73 7.14 0.59
CA THR A 6 -14.14 8.07 -0.47
C THR A 6 -12.93 8.64 -1.20
N GLY A 7 -11.88 9.02 -0.46
CA GLY A 7 -10.66 9.56 -1.05
C GLY A 7 -9.95 8.58 -1.98
N ILE A 8 -9.91 7.30 -1.62
CA ILE A 8 -9.31 6.26 -2.46
C ILE A 8 -10.08 6.12 -3.77
N THR A 9 -11.40 6.11 -3.71
CA THR A 9 -12.25 6.00 -4.91
C THR A 9 -12.02 7.21 -5.83
N GLU A 10 -12.01 8.41 -5.29
CA GLU A 10 -11.80 9.64 -6.07
C GLU A 10 -10.41 9.66 -6.71
N ILE A 11 -9.39 9.29 -6.00
CA ILE A 11 -8.02 9.28 -6.52
C ILE A 11 -7.89 8.23 -7.62
N ASN A 12 -8.48 7.07 -7.44
CA ASN A 12 -8.46 6.03 -8.46
C ASN A 12 -9.14 6.50 -9.75
N ASN A 13 -10.29 7.16 -9.62
CA ASN A 13 -11.01 7.72 -10.76
C ASN A 13 -10.17 8.83 -11.43
N ASN A 14 -9.52 9.68 -10.63
CA ASN A 14 -8.68 10.74 -11.15
C ASN A 14 -7.47 10.20 -11.91
N LEU A 15 -6.85 9.14 -11.42
CA LEU A 15 -5.74 8.48 -12.09
C LEU A 15 -6.17 7.91 -13.45
N SER A 16 -7.34 7.28 -13.50
CA SER A 16 -7.89 6.75 -14.75
C SER A 16 -8.18 7.87 -15.74
N SER A 17 -8.77 8.97 -15.26
CA SER A 17 -9.07 10.14 -16.11
C SER A 17 -7.80 10.79 -16.64
N LEU A 18 -6.79 10.94 -15.81
CA LEU A 18 -5.50 11.50 -16.21
C LEU A 18 -4.85 10.64 -17.29
N GLY A 19 -4.86 9.33 -17.13
CA GLY A 19 -4.31 8.42 -18.11
C GLY A 19 -4.95 8.59 -19.49
N SER A 20 -6.27 8.80 -19.52
CA SER A 20 -7.00 9.00 -20.77
C SER A 20 -6.73 10.34 -21.41
N LYS A 21 -6.62 11.40 -20.61
CA LYS A 21 -6.54 12.77 -21.11
C LYS A 21 -5.14 13.24 -21.50
N LEU A 22 -4.11 12.57 -20.98
CA LEU A 22 -2.74 13.06 -21.08
C LEU A 22 -1.87 12.22 -22.00
N GLU A 23 -2.46 11.58 -23.01
CA GLU A 23 -1.70 10.77 -23.94
C GLU A 23 -0.46 11.46 -24.52
N PRO A 24 -0.54 12.72 -25.00
CA PRO A 24 0.65 13.38 -25.53
C PRO A 24 1.73 13.66 -24.49
N ASN A 25 1.38 13.65 -23.21
CA ASN A 25 2.27 13.99 -22.11
C ASN A 25 2.51 12.85 -21.14
N ARG A 26 2.39 11.61 -21.62
CA ARG A 26 2.53 10.44 -20.75
C ARG A 26 3.88 10.37 -20.04
N VAL A 27 4.95 10.77 -20.73
CA VAL A 27 6.28 10.78 -20.12
C VAL A 27 6.33 11.75 -18.96
N ALA A 28 5.75 12.93 -19.10
CA ALA A 28 5.68 13.92 -18.02
C ALA A 28 4.82 13.42 -16.88
N THR A 29 3.70 12.76 -17.19
CA THR A 29 2.83 12.15 -16.19
C THR A 29 3.56 11.05 -15.43
N ALA A 30 4.27 10.18 -16.13
CA ALA A 30 5.06 9.13 -15.52
C ALA A 30 6.09 9.71 -14.55
N ALA A 31 6.76 10.79 -14.96
CA ALA A 31 7.77 11.44 -14.11
C ALA A 31 7.18 11.99 -12.81
N GLN A 32 5.91 12.38 -12.81
CA GLN A 32 5.27 12.88 -11.60
C GLN A 32 5.11 11.83 -10.52
N PHE A 33 5.10 10.56 -10.87
CA PHE A 33 5.00 9.48 -9.88
C PHE A 33 6.32 9.20 -9.17
N LEU A 34 7.43 9.60 -9.75
CA LEU A 34 8.75 9.32 -9.16
C LEU A 34 8.87 9.94 -7.77
N GLY A 35 9.36 9.15 -6.82
CA GLY A 35 9.54 9.58 -5.45
C GLY A 35 8.28 9.54 -4.59
N HIS A 36 7.12 9.35 -5.20
CA HIS A 36 5.87 9.18 -4.46
C HIS A 36 5.67 7.71 -4.09
N SER A 37 4.76 7.47 -3.16
CA SER A 37 4.32 6.12 -2.81
C SER A 37 2.92 5.89 -3.35
N VAL A 38 2.67 4.67 -3.80
CA VAL A 38 1.35 4.27 -4.26
C VAL A 38 0.84 3.13 -3.40
N LEU A 39 -0.47 3.10 -3.20
CA LEU A 39 -1.12 2.04 -2.43
C LEU A 39 -1.46 0.91 -3.38
N VAL A 40 -0.86 -0.25 -3.16
CA VAL A 40 -1.04 -1.41 -4.03
C VAL A 40 -1.48 -2.62 -3.21
N PRO A 41 -2.33 -3.48 -3.76
CA PRO A 41 -2.70 -4.72 -3.09
C PRO A 41 -1.46 -5.57 -2.86
N GLY A 42 -1.30 -6.06 -1.63
CA GLY A 42 -0.17 -6.91 -1.31
C GLY A 42 0.04 -7.03 0.19
N GLN A 43 0.92 -7.96 0.55
CA GLN A 43 1.23 -8.27 1.94
C GLN A 43 2.68 -7.98 2.31
N ILE A 44 3.47 -7.52 1.36
CA ILE A 44 4.89 -7.28 1.59
C ILE A 44 5.14 -5.78 1.64
N ALA A 45 5.90 -5.34 2.63
CA ALA A 45 6.30 -3.95 2.75
C ALA A 45 7.67 -3.82 3.36
N SER A 46 8.36 -2.76 3.01
CA SER A 46 9.61 -2.36 3.66
C SER A 46 9.45 -0.94 4.19
N PRO A 47 10.25 -0.55 5.20
CA PRO A 47 10.19 0.81 5.72
C PRO A 47 10.45 1.84 4.63
N ASP A 48 9.71 2.93 4.68
CA ASP A 48 9.87 4.04 3.74
C ASP A 48 11.06 4.93 4.12
N ASP A 49 11.22 6.07 3.45
CA ASP A 49 12.34 6.98 3.71
C ASP A 49 12.34 7.55 5.12
N LYS A 50 11.19 7.54 5.79
CA LYS A 50 11.06 7.95 7.19
C LYS A 50 11.22 6.78 8.15
N GLY A 51 11.40 5.57 7.63
CA GLY A 51 11.48 4.37 8.43
C GLY A 51 10.14 3.88 8.92
N GLU A 52 9.08 4.11 8.15
CA GLU A 52 7.70 3.78 8.53
C GLU A 52 7.06 2.88 7.48
N ILE A 53 6.06 2.11 7.90
CA ILE A 53 5.24 1.30 7.01
C ILE A 53 3.80 1.74 7.15
N HIS A 54 3.15 2.01 6.03
CA HIS A 54 1.76 2.44 5.97
C HIS A 54 0.96 1.57 5.01
N GLY A 55 -0.29 1.36 5.33
CA GLY A 55 -1.17 0.59 4.46
C GLY A 55 -2.60 0.61 4.93
N VAL A 56 -3.40 -0.27 4.35
CA VAL A 56 -4.81 -0.45 4.72
C VAL A 56 -5.16 -1.93 4.76
N VAL A 57 -6.15 -2.25 5.57
CA VAL A 57 -6.79 -3.56 5.62
C VAL A 57 -8.18 -3.42 5.01
N ASP A 58 -8.53 -4.31 4.11
CA ASP A 58 -9.88 -4.35 3.55
C ASP A 58 -10.73 -5.28 4.42
N LEU A 59 -11.63 -4.67 5.18
CA LEU A 59 -12.47 -5.38 6.14
C LEU A 59 -13.85 -5.64 5.52
N PRO A 60 -14.16 -6.90 5.21
CA PRO A 60 -15.44 -7.21 4.53
C PRO A 60 -16.67 -7.07 5.42
N ALA A 61 -16.48 -7.10 6.74
CA ALA A 61 -17.56 -6.93 7.71
C ALA A 61 -17.00 -6.34 8.98
N SER A 62 -17.83 -5.61 9.71
CA SER A 62 -17.42 -5.03 11.00
C SER A 62 -16.89 -6.11 11.94
N SER A 63 -15.87 -5.79 12.71
CA SER A 63 -15.29 -6.70 13.69
C SER A 63 -14.86 -5.94 14.93
N ASN A 64 -15.01 -6.59 16.07
CA ASN A 64 -14.58 -6.04 17.36
C ASN A 64 -13.09 -6.25 17.63
N ASP A 65 -12.44 -7.08 16.83
CA ASP A 65 -11.06 -7.46 17.09
C ASP A 65 -10.32 -7.61 15.77
N VAL A 66 -9.76 -6.51 15.32
CA VAL A 66 -8.94 -6.45 14.10
C VAL A 66 -7.49 -6.28 14.50
N GLY A 67 -6.62 -7.10 13.95
CA GLY A 67 -5.21 -7.03 14.25
C GLY A 67 -4.33 -7.33 13.04
N LEU A 68 -3.06 -6.99 13.20
CA LEU A 68 -2.03 -7.20 12.19
C LEU A 68 -0.82 -7.84 12.83
N THR A 69 -0.16 -8.73 12.09
CA THR A 69 1.16 -9.22 12.46
C THR A 69 2.14 -8.87 11.36
N PHE A 70 3.35 -8.52 11.78
CA PHE A 70 4.46 -8.24 10.87
C PHE A 70 5.51 -9.32 11.09
N THR A 71 5.83 -10.04 10.03
CA THR A 71 6.73 -11.19 10.08
C THR A 71 7.96 -10.90 9.23
N ASN A 72 9.15 -11.21 9.75
CA ASN A 72 10.37 -11.03 8.98
C ASN A 72 10.60 -12.18 7.99
N SER A 73 11.69 -12.11 7.24
CA SER A 73 12.01 -13.11 6.23
C SER A 73 12.32 -14.48 6.81
N SER A 74 12.64 -14.54 8.11
CA SER A 74 12.88 -15.81 8.82
C SER A 74 11.61 -16.46 9.35
N GLY A 75 10.46 -15.79 9.20
CA GLY A 75 9.18 -16.30 9.68
C GLY A 75 8.86 -15.91 11.12
N GLU A 76 9.65 -15.04 11.72
CA GLU A 76 9.41 -14.58 13.08
C GLU A 76 8.49 -13.37 13.09
N ILE A 77 7.51 -13.38 14.00
CA ILE A 77 6.65 -12.22 14.22
C ILE A 77 7.46 -11.17 14.98
N VAL A 78 7.72 -10.04 14.34
CA VAL A 78 8.53 -8.97 14.93
C VAL A 78 7.67 -7.85 15.50
N HIS A 79 6.41 -7.78 15.14
CA HIS A 79 5.50 -6.77 15.65
C HIS A 79 4.06 -7.21 15.48
N THR A 80 3.23 -6.86 16.45
CA THR A 80 1.79 -7.10 16.41
C THR A 80 1.09 -5.78 16.69
N MET A 81 0.08 -5.48 15.89
CA MET A 81 -0.68 -4.25 16.04
C MET A 81 -2.14 -4.59 16.25
N ASN A 82 -2.76 -4.01 17.27
CA ASN A 82 -4.17 -4.19 17.54
C ASN A 82 -4.92 -2.95 17.07
N LEU A 83 -5.81 -3.14 16.10
CA LEU A 83 -6.64 -2.05 15.58
C LEU A 83 -8.00 -1.96 16.28
N GLY A 84 -8.31 -2.95 17.12
CA GLY A 84 -9.52 -2.96 17.92
C GLY A 84 -10.80 -3.11 17.11
N ASN A 85 -11.82 -2.37 17.52
CA ASN A 85 -13.14 -2.42 16.90
C ASN A 85 -13.13 -1.55 15.64
N GLN A 86 -13.43 -2.14 14.50
CA GLN A 86 -13.45 -1.46 13.21
C GLN A 86 -14.71 -1.81 12.43
N GLU A 87 -15.19 -0.85 11.67
CA GLU A 87 -16.32 -1.04 10.79
C GLU A 87 -15.86 -1.59 9.43
N LYS A 88 -16.79 -2.16 8.69
CA LYS A 88 -16.59 -2.60 7.32
C LYS A 88 -15.97 -1.49 6.48
N GLY A 89 -14.99 -1.84 5.66
CA GLY A 89 -14.34 -0.91 4.75
C GLY A 89 -12.83 -0.96 4.87
N LEU A 90 -12.18 0.07 4.35
CA LEU A 90 -10.73 0.18 4.37
C LEU A 90 -10.28 0.81 5.70
N VAL A 91 -9.44 0.10 6.42
CA VAL A 91 -8.92 0.52 7.71
C VAL A 91 -7.44 0.82 7.57
N GLY A 92 -7.06 2.08 7.78
CA GLY A 92 -5.66 2.48 7.70
C GLY A 92 -4.83 1.99 8.87
N PHE A 93 -3.57 1.64 8.62
CA PHE A 93 -2.61 1.32 9.67
C PHE A 93 -1.28 1.97 9.38
N SER A 94 -0.52 2.22 10.44
CA SER A 94 0.83 2.79 10.33
C SER A 94 1.71 2.22 11.43
N TRP A 95 2.88 1.73 11.03
CA TRP A 95 3.90 1.31 11.98
C TRP A 95 5.04 2.32 11.91
N THR A 96 5.10 3.21 12.90
CA THR A 96 6.02 4.34 12.90
C THR A 96 7.21 4.16 13.86
N ASP A 97 7.12 3.20 14.77
CA ASP A 97 8.15 2.96 15.79
C ASP A 97 9.01 1.75 15.45
N ILE A 98 9.36 1.59 14.19
CA ILE A 98 10.17 0.45 13.79
C ILE A 98 11.57 0.57 14.38
N PRO A 99 12.04 -0.44 15.12
CA PRO A 99 13.39 -0.39 15.72
C PRO A 99 14.49 -0.21 14.67
N ASP A 100 15.50 0.58 15.01
CA ASP A 100 16.60 0.86 14.08
C ASP A 100 17.33 -0.40 13.62
N GLU A 101 17.40 -1.40 14.46
CA GLU A 101 18.02 -2.68 14.12
C GLU A 101 17.35 -3.32 12.92
N ILE A 102 16.02 -3.26 12.88
CA ILE A 102 15.23 -3.81 11.80
C ILE A 102 15.36 -2.95 10.54
N LYS A 103 15.37 -1.63 10.70
CA LYS A 103 15.49 -0.69 9.58
C LYS A 103 16.79 -0.84 8.80
N ARG A 104 17.87 -1.13 9.49
CA ARG A 104 19.21 -1.21 8.87
C ARG A 104 19.32 -2.34 7.86
N ASP A 105 18.60 -3.41 8.08
CA ASP A 105 18.73 -4.60 7.25
C ASP A 105 17.91 -4.50 5.96
N LYS A 106 17.22 -3.38 5.75
CA LYS A 106 16.32 -3.21 4.60
C LYS A 106 15.37 -4.39 4.45
N THR A 107 14.97 -4.95 5.57
CA THR A 107 14.17 -6.15 5.61
C THR A 107 12.76 -5.88 5.09
N LYS A 108 12.26 -6.78 4.29
CA LYS A 108 10.86 -6.77 3.90
C LYS A 108 10.07 -7.55 4.93
N PHE A 109 8.89 -7.05 5.26
CA PHE A 109 8.01 -7.69 6.22
C PHE A 109 6.79 -8.22 5.51
N LYS A 110 6.33 -9.38 5.94
CA LYS A 110 5.03 -9.89 5.52
C LYS A 110 4.00 -9.40 6.52
N ILE A 111 2.93 -8.81 6.01
CA ILE A 111 1.85 -8.26 6.82
C ILE A 111 0.66 -9.20 6.69
N GLN A 112 0.16 -9.67 7.82
CA GLN A 112 -1.04 -10.49 7.86
C GLN A 112 -2.06 -9.81 8.75
N ALA A 113 -3.26 -9.59 8.22
CA ALA A 113 -4.35 -9.01 8.96
C ALA A 113 -5.37 -10.10 9.30
N TYR A 114 -5.98 -9.96 10.45
CA TYR A 114 -7.00 -10.88 10.89
C TYR A 114 -8.12 -10.11 11.61
N ALA A 115 -9.29 -10.70 11.59
CA ALA A 115 -10.43 -10.19 12.32
C ALA A 115 -11.21 -11.37 12.88
N GLY A 116 -11.80 -11.18 14.05
CA GLY A 116 -12.67 -12.16 14.63
C GLY A 116 -12.17 -12.72 15.93
N ASN A 117 -12.90 -13.69 16.44
CA ASN A 117 -12.87 -14.14 17.81
C ASN A 117 -11.86 -15.25 18.07
N GLY A 118 -10.67 -15.13 17.54
CA GLY A 118 -9.61 -16.11 17.80
C GLY A 118 -9.70 -17.39 16.98
N GLU A 119 -10.68 -17.52 16.12
CA GLU A 119 -10.68 -18.60 15.15
C GLU A 119 -9.76 -18.21 14.00
N ALA A 120 -9.13 -19.22 13.40
CA ALA A 120 -8.27 -19.01 12.25
C ALA A 120 -9.07 -18.32 11.17
N SER A 121 -9.01 -17.03 11.16
CA SER A 121 -9.66 -16.26 10.13
C SER A 121 -8.85 -16.40 8.86
N ASP A 122 -9.53 -16.57 7.77
CA ASP A 122 -8.89 -16.36 6.48
C ASP A 122 -8.29 -14.96 6.50
N GLY A 123 -7.01 -14.85 6.16
CA GLY A 123 -6.33 -13.58 6.18
C GLY A 123 -7.10 -12.53 5.40
N LEU A 124 -7.25 -11.35 5.98
CA LEU A 124 -7.89 -10.24 5.31
C LEU A 124 -6.98 -9.69 4.22
N SER A 125 -7.57 -9.14 3.18
CA SER A 125 -6.81 -8.49 2.13
C SER A 125 -6.18 -7.21 2.66
N THR A 126 -4.93 -6.98 2.27
CA THR A 126 -4.19 -5.77 2.64
C THR A 126 -3.69 -5.07 1.40
N ALA A 127 -3.45 -3.77 1.53
CA ALA A 127 -2.75 -2.99 0.53
C ALA A 127 -1.71 -2.14 1.27
N VAL A 128 -0.58 -1.93 0.64
CA VAL A 128 0.52 -1.22 1.27
C VAL A 128 1.01 -0.09 0.37
N TYR A 129 1.52 0.96 0.99
CA TYR A 129 2.18 2.04 0.26
C TYR A 129 3.59 1.59 -0.10
N ASN A 130 3.93 1.74 -1.36
CA ASN A 130 5.25 1.37 -1.87
C ASN A 130 5.79 2.48 -2.76
N LYS A 131 7.09 2.72 -2.65
CA LYS A 131 7.73 3.83 -3.35
C LYS A 131 7.91 3.52 -4.83
N VAL A 132 7.61 4.51 -5.67
CA VAL A 132 7.86 4.44 -7.10
C VAL A 132 9.31 4.84 -7.35
N ILE A 133 10.12 3.90 -7.83
CA ILE A 133 11.54 4.12 -8.09
C ILE A 133 11.84 4.40 -9.56
N ALA A 134 10.93 4.02 -10.45
CA ALA A 134 11.05 4.33 -11.87
C ALA A 134 9.65 4.36 -12.48
N ALA A 135 9.52 5.08 -13.56
CA ALA A 135 8.25 5.17 -14.27
C ALA A 135 8.53 5.28 -15.76
N SER A 136 7.67 4.68 -16.57
CA SER A 136 7.81 4.73 -18.02
C SER A 136 6.45 4.86 -18.69
N ALA A 137 6.47 5.34 -19.92
CA ALA A 137 5.30 5.50 -20.75
C ALA A 137 5.54 4.77 -22.07
N PRO A 138 5.33 3.45 -22.13
CA PRO A 138 5.59 2.68 -23.33
C PRO A 138 4.75 3.17 -24.50
N LYS A 139 5.34 3.19 -25.70
CA LYS A 139 4.67 3.69 -26.90
C LYS A 139 3.45 2.85 -27.29
N ASN A 140 3.46 1.58 -26.95
CA ASN A 140 2.42 0.64 -27.34
C ASN A 140 1.38 0.40 -26.26
N SER A 141 1.42 1.17 -25.19
CA SER A 141 0.49 1.03 -24.07
C SER A 141 -0.10 2.38 -23.71
N GLU A 142 -1.37 2.39 -23.38
CA GLU A 142 -2.03 3.60 -22.88
C GLU A 142 -1.70 3.85 -21.42
N ASP A 143 -1.22 2.84 -20.71
CA ASP A 143 -0.92 2.94 -19.29
C ASP A 143 0.51 3.38 -19.05
N VAL A 144 0.67 4.18 -18.00
CA VAL A 144 1.97 4.45 -17.40
C VAL A 144 2.37 3.22 -16.58
N ILE A 145 3.61 2.80 -16.71
CA ILE A 145 4.15 1.66 -15.96
C ILE A 145 5.01 2.22 -14.84
N LEU A 146 4.71 1.77 -13.63
CA LEU A 146 5.45 2.17 -12.43
C LEU A 146 6.30 1.00 -11.95
N GLU A 147 7.56 1.25 -11.67
CA GLU A 147 8.41 0.28 -11.02
C GLU A 147 8.44 0.60 -9.52
N LEU A 148 8.02 -0.35 -8.73
CA LEU A 148 7.93 -0.19 -7.28
C LEU A 148 9.11 -0.86 -6.59
N LYS A 149 9.49 -0.30 -5.48
CA LYS A 149 10.63 -0.79 -4.69
C LYS A 149 10.50 -2.27 -4.33
N ASP A 150 9.31 -2.72 -3.92
CA ASP A 150 9.10 -4.08 -3.42
C ASP A 150 8.25 -4.96 -4.33
N TYR A 151 7.64 -4.43 -5.38
CA TYR A 151 6.68 -5.16 -6.19
C TYR A 151 7.02 -5.22 -7.67
N GLY A 152 8.13 -4.59 -8.07
CA GLY A 152 8.48 -4.55 -9.48
C GLY A 152 7.54 -3.65 -10.28
N GLU A 153 7.29 -4.02 -11.53
CA GLU A 153 6.49 -3.20 -12.42
C GLU A 153 4.99 -3.45 -12.27
N ILE A 154 4.23 -2.38 -12.19
CA ILE A 154 2.76 -2.40 -12.23
C ILE A 154 2.27 -1.31 -13.15
N SER A 155 1.06 -1.46 -13.68
CA SER A 155 0.36 -0.37 -14.36
C SER A 155 -0.12 0.65 -13.34
N ALA A 156 -0.05 1.94 -13.68
CA ALA A 156 -0.58 2.98 -12.79
C ALA A 156 -2.06 2.75 -12.46
N SER A 157 -2.81 2.15 -13.37
CA SER A 157 -4.21 1.82 -13.14
C SER A 157 -4.43 0.76 -12.06
N GLU A 158 -3.42 -0.02 -11.71
CA GLU A 158 -3.51 -1.01 -10.64
C GLU A 158 -3.28 -0.40 -9.26
N ALA A 159 -2.73 0.80 -9.20
CA ALA A 159 -2.56 1.50 -7.93
C ALA A 159 -3.91 1.98 -7.40
N ILE A 160 -4.14 1.79 -6.10
CA ILE A 160 -5.37 2.21 -5.45
C ILE A 160 -5.33 3.71 -5.14
N LYS A 161 -4.16 4.20 -4.73
CA LYS A 161 -3.99 5.58 -4.30
C LYS A 161 -2.51 5.93 -4.39
N PHE A 162 -2.18 7.19 -4.54
CA PHE A 162 -0.79 7.61 -4.38
C PHE A 162 -0.67 8.66 -3.27
N LYS A 163 0.54 8.79 -2.74
CA LYS A 163 0.82 9.66 -1.62
C LYS A 163 2.19 10.32 -1.82
N SER A 164 2.26 11.61 -1.56
CA SER A 164 3.53 12.31 -1.54
C SER A 164 4.36 11.87 -0.33
N ASN A 165 5.68 11.71 -0.52
CA ASN A 165 6.59 11.36 0.56
C ASN A 165 7.07 12.57 1.36
N ASN A 166 6.49 13.73 1.12
CA ASN A 166 6.81 14.94 1.88
C ASN A 166 6.15 14.95 3.25
#